data_d199e255ab5f3dd1f5aeed7247de7c4e
#
_entry.id   d199e255ab5f3dd1f5aeed7247de7c4e
#
_cell.length_a   1.000
_cell.length_b   1.000
_cell.length_c   1.000
_cell.angle_alpha   90.00
_cell.angle_beta   90.00
_cell.angle_gamma   90.00
#
_symmetry.space_group_name_H-M   'P 1'
#
loop_
_entity.id
_entity.type
_entity.pdbx_description
1 polymer ?
#
loop_
_entity_poly.entity_id
_entity_poly.type
_entity_poly.pdbx_seq_one_letter_code
_entity_poly.pdbx_strand_id
1 'polypeptide(L)'
;KARADTFDGRIHYVRGAREEVDFPPASFEAVLSSLALHYVEELGPVFRRVWDWLAPGGDFVFSCEHPVFTAEGSQEWYPGPGGAPLHWPVDRYFTEGRRTARFLGCDVVKYHHTLTTYVQTLLETGFVLKALVEPKPDPRLMDVPGMADELRRPMMLLLSAHKPE
;
A
#
# COMPACT_ATOMS: atom_id res chain seq x y z
N LYS A 1 14.41 -18.34 3.79
CA LYS A 1 15.66 -17.70 4.28
C LYS A 1 16.16 -16.79 3.17
N ALA A 2 16.06 -15.45 3.38
CA ALA A 2 16.73 -14.50 2.50
C ALA A 2 18.24 -14.76 2.58
N ARG A 3 18.91 -14.84 1.44
CA ARG A 3 20.37 -15.03 1.41
C ARG A 3 21.03 -13.70 1.73
N ALA A 4 21.55 -13.57 2.94
CA ALA A 4 22.39 -12.44 3.35
C ALA A 4 23.69 -12.36 2.52
N ASP A 5 24.07 -13.45 1.87
CA ASP A 5 25.37 -13.65 1.22
C ASP A 5 25.51 -12.94 -0.14
N THR A 6 24.42 -12.41 -0.71
CA THR A 6 24.43 -11.87 -2.09
C THR A 6 24.87 -10.40 -2.21
N PHE A 7 25.13 -9.68 -1.11
CA PHE A 7 25.38 -8.23 -1.13
C PHE A 7 26.52 -7.79 -0.19
N ASP A 8 27.52 -8.63 0.05
CA ASP A 8 28.73 -8.32 0.85
C ASP A 8 28.40 -7.65 2.21
N GLY A 9 27.37 -8.12 2.90
CA GLY A 9 26.97 -7.61 4.21
C GLY A 9 26.30 -6.22 4.19
N ARG A 10 26.00 -5.65 3.02
CA ARG A 10 25.31 -4.34 2.90
C ARG A 10 23.81 -4.39 3.17
N ILE A 11 23.21 -5.58 3.22
CA ILE A 11 21.79 -5.76 3.53
C ILE A 11 21.66 -6.42 4.89
N HIS A 12 20.95 -5.74 5.79
CA HIS A 12 20.60 -6.26 7.11
C HIS A 12 19.11 -6.61 7.13
N TYR A 13 18.79 -7.88 7.39
CA TYR A 13 17.42 -8.35 7.53
C TYR A 13 17.01 -8.34 9.00
N VAL A 14 16.00 -7.57 9.31
CA VAL A 14 15.38 -7.57 10.65
C VAL A 14 14.01 -8.22 10.54
N ARG A 15 13.73 -9.20 11.40
CA ARG A 15 12.38 -9.78 11.53
C ARG A 15 11.73 -9.17 12.77
N GLY A 16 10.64 -8.45 12.56
CA GLY A 16 9.85 -7.84 13.62
C GLY A 16 8.45 -7.52 13.13
N ALA A 17 7.51 -7.35 14.05
CA ALA A 17 6.25 -6.72 13.74
C ALA A 17 6.49 -5.22 13.45
N ARG A 18 5.70 -4.63 12.57
CA ARG A 18 5.85 -3.20 12.20
C ARG A 18 5.74 -2.27 13.40
N GLU A 19 4.98 -2.68 14.38
CA GLU A 19 4.71 -1.96 15.62
C GLU A 19 5.88 -2.06 16.63
N GLU A 20 6.77 -3.04 16.46
CA GLU A 20 7.89 -3.34 17.36
C GLU A 20 9.24 -2.87 16.81
N VAL A 21 9.32 -2.71 15.47
CA VAL A 21 10.56 -2.27 14.84
C VAL A 21 10.76 -0.78 15.14
N ASP A 22 11.91 -0.44 15.66
CA ASP A 22 12.34 0.92 15.94
C ASP A 22 13.76 1.16 15.45
N PHE A 23 14.02 2.38 14.96
CA PHE A 23 15.32 2.81 14.48
C PHE A 23 15.66 4.18 15.08
N PRO A 24 16.93 4.52 15.21
CA PRO A 24 17.32 5.86 15.65
C PRO A 24 16.72 6.95 14.74
N PRO A 25 16.37 8.12 15.28
CA PRO A 25 15.93 9.25 14.47
C PRO A 25 16.95 9.63 13.39
N ALA A 26 16.45 10.09 12.25
CA ALA A 26 17.25 10.58 11.11
C ALA A 26 18.30 9.57 10.60
N SER A 27 18.00 8.26 10.68
CA SER A 27 18.93 7.20 10.28
C SER A 27 18.80 6.75 8.83
N PHE A 28 17.76 7.22 8.11
CA PHE A 28 17.53 6.84 6.72
C PHE A 28 17.32 8.06 5.82
N GLU A 29 17.88 8.01 4.63
CA GLU A 29 17.62 8.98 3.55
C GLU A 29 16.35 8.64 2.78
N ALA A 30 15.95 7.36 2.78
CA ALA A 30 14.71 6.90 2.16
C ALA A 30 14.11 5.73 2.92
N VAL A 31 12.78 5.71 2.99
CA VAL A 31 11.99 4.57 3.49
C VAL A 31 11.05 4.10 2.39
N LEU A 32 11.08 2.80 2.09
CA LEU A 32 10.19 2.17 1.14
C LEU A 32 9.27 1.16 1.85
N SER A 33 7.96 1.31 1.66
CA SER A 33 6.96 0.34 2.12
C SER A 33 6.23 -0.25 0.92
N SER A 34 6.42 -1.52 0.65
CA SER A 34 5.80 -2.20 -0.49
C SER A 34 4.67 -3.12 -0.03
N LEU A 35 3.44 -2.80 -0.47
CA LEU A 35 2.23 -3.61 -0.25
C LEU A 35 2.01 -4.03 1.21
N ALA A 36 2.25 -3.13 2.15
CA ALA A 36 2.15 -3.40 3.59
C ALA A 36 1.11 -2.54 4.31
N LEU A 37 0.83 -1.30 3.85
CA LEU A 37 0.02 -0.35 4.61
C LEU A 37 -1.46 -0.71 4.68
N HIS A 38 -1.99 -1.47 3.73
CA HIS A 38 -3.36 -2.01 3.81
C HIS A 38 -3.54 -3.14 4.84
N TYR A 39 -2.48 -3.50 5.57
CA TYR A 39 -2.55 -4.35 6.77
C TYR A 39 -2.40 -3.55 8.08
N VAL A 40 -2.36 -2.23 8.00
CA VAL A 40 -2.22 -1.34 9.15
C VAL A 40 -3.57 -0.76 9.52
N GLU A 41 -3.97 -0.87 10.77
CA GLU A 41 -5.22 -0.32 11.27
C GLU A 41 -5.16 1.21 11.42
N GLU A 42 -4.06 1.72 11.97
CA GLU A 42 -3.85 3.16 12.17
C GLU A 42 -2.60 3.64 11.44
N LEU A 43 -2.78 4.45 10.38
CA LEU A 43 -1.68 4.97 9.57
C LEU A 43 -0.84 6.04 10.31
N GLY A 44 -1.50 6.85 11.14
CA GLY A 44 -0.86 7.99 11.81
C GLY A 44 0.38 7.62 12.62
N PRO A 45 0.32 6.64 13.54
CA PRO A 45 1.49 6.18 14.28
C PRO A 45 2.62 5.68 13.38
N VAL A 46 2.29 4.96 12.30
CA VAL A 46 3.29 4.45 11.35
C VAL A 46 3.97 5.59 10.60
N PHE A 47 3.20 6.57 10.10
CA PHE A 47 3.76 7.70 9.36
C PHE A 47 4.62 8.59 10.25
N ARG A 48 4.22 8.86 11.50
CA ARG A 48 5.07 9.57 12.47
C ARG A 48 6.39 8.85 12.73
N ARG A 49 6.36 7.53 12.88
CA ARG A 49 7.58 6.73 13.07
C ARG A 49 8.50 6.79 11.85
N VAL A 50 7.95 6.68 10.65
CA VAL A 50 8.72 6.86 9.40
C VAL A 50 9.30 8.26 9.31
N TRP A 51 8.53 9.28 9.71
CA TRP A 51 9.01 10.66 9.79
C TRP A 51 10.22 10.79 10.71
N ASP A 52 10.16 10.19 11.90
CA ASP A 52 11.25 10.26 12.87
C ASP A 52 12.51 9.56 12.34
N TRP A 53 12.37 8.42 11.68
CA TRP A 53 13.49 7.68 11.10
C TRP A 53 14.15 8.38 9.93
N LEU A 54 13.41 9.17 9.17
CA LEU A 54 13.96 9.88 8.02
C LEU A 54 14.82 11.06 8.44
N ALA A 55 15.97 11.19 7.79
CA ALA A 55 16.75 12.42 7.83
C ALA A 55 15.97 13.58 7.21
N PRO A 56 16.25 14.84 7.59
CA PRO A 56 15.79 15.99 6.83
C PRO A 56 16.17 15.85 5.34
N GLY A 57 15.28 16.18 4.43
CA GLY A 57 15.46 15.95 3.00
C GLY A 57 15.20 14.53 2.53
N GLY A 58 14.82 13.61 3.42
CA GLY A 58 14.54 12.21 3.09
C GLY A 58 13.17 11.96 2.45
N ASP A 59 13.05 10.84 1.76
CA ASP A 59 11.85 10.46 1.03
C ASP A 59 11.16 9.22 1.61
N PHE A 60 9.82 9.26 1.70
CA PHE A 60 8.97 8.12 2.01
C PHE A 60 8.20 7.72 0.75
N VAL A 61 8.42 6.50 0.27
CA VAL A 61 7.71 5.94 -0.88
C VAL A 61 6.97 4.69 -0.46
N PHE A 62 5.70 4.59 -0.82
CA PHE A 62 4.96 3.37 -0.54
C PHE A 62 3.99 2.99 -1.64
N SER A 63 3.69 1.70 -1.69
CA SER A 63 2.58 1.12 -2.42
C SER A 63 1.62 0.40 -1.49
N CYS A 64 0.33 0.49 -1.79
CA CYS A 64 -0.71 -0.26 -1.09
C CYS A 64 -1.83 -0.64 -2.07
N GLU A 65 -2.74 -1.50 -1.64
CA GLU A 65 -3.97 -1.69 -2.39
C GLU A 65 -4.77 -0.40 -2.43
N HIS A 66 -5.33 -0.10 -3.59
CA HIS A 66 -6.09 1.14 -3.79
C HIS A 66 -7.39 1.16 -2.96
N PRO A 67 -7.83 2.30 -2.44
CA PRO A 67 -9.09 2.41 -1.70
C PRO A 67 -10.32 1.89 -2.45
N VAL A 68 -10.40 2.09 -3.76
CA VAL A 68 -11.47 1.48 -4.59
C VAL A 68 -11.41 -0.05 -4.56
N PHE A 69 -10.21 -0.62 -4.49
CA PHE A 69 -10.02 -2.07 -4.44
C PHE A 69 -10.40 -2.67 -3.09
N THR A 70 -10.20 -1.94 -1.99
CA THR A 70 -10.44 -2.43 -0.63
C THR A 70 -11.82 -2.09 -0.06
N ALA A 71 -12.58 -1.18 -0.69
CA ALA A 71 -13.79 -0.60 -0.11
C ALA A 71 -14.86 -1.64 0.27
N GLU A 72 -15.24 -2.50 -0.67
CA GLU A 72 -16.27 -3.51 -0.45
C GLU A 72 -15.77 -4.65 0.45
N GLY A 73 -14.57 -5.14 0.22
CA GLY A 73 -13.87 -6.08 1.10
C GLY A 73 -13.65 -7.47 0.51
N SER A 74 -14.57 -8.04 -0.28
CA SER A 74 -14.39 -9.37 -0.87
C SER A 74 -13.23 -9.40 -1.87
N GLN A 75 -12.98 -8.28 -2.52
CA GLN A 75 -11.99 -8.14 -3.60
C GLN A 75 -12.29 -9.06 -4.79
N GLU A 76 -13.57 -9.25 -5.06
CA GLU A 76 -14.07 -10.05 -6.16
C GLU A 76 -14.91 -9.20 -7.13
N TRP A 77 -14.90 -9.58 -8.39
CA TRP A 77 -15.79 -9.00 -9.38
C TRP A 77 -17.23 -9.41 -9.12
N TYR A 78 -18.17 -8.47 -9.30
CA TYR A 78 -19.56 -8.83 -9.33
C TYR A 78 -19.84 -9.66 -10.61
N PRO A 79 -20.39 -10.89 -10.47
CA PRO A 79 -20.57 -11.77 -11.62
C PRO A 79 -21.74 -11.32 -12.51
N GLY A 80 -21.51 -11.35 -13.80
CA GLY A 80 -22.52 -11.22 -14.83
C GLY A 80 -23.02 -12.59 -15.34
N PRO A 81 -23.78 -12.59 -16.44
CA PRO A 81 -24.23 -13.82 -17.10
C PRO A 81 -23.05 -14.73 -17.44
N GLY A 82 -23.17 -16.02 -17.11
CA GLY A 82 -22.10 -16.98 -17.34
C GLY A 82 -20.86 -16.84 -16.43
N GLY A 83 -20.94 -16.01 -15.39
CA GLY A 83 -19.84 -15.81 -14.43
C GLY A 83 -18.76 -14.83 -14.91
N ALA A 84 -18.95 -14.16 -16.04
CA ALA A 84 -18.02 -13.14 -16.52
C ALA A 84 -18.01 -11.91 -15.60
N PRO A 85 -16.87 -11.21 -15.43
CA PRO A 85 -16.78 -9.98 -14.65
C PRO A 85 -17.71 -8.88 -15.17
N LEU A 86 -18.76 -8.51 -14.43
CA LEU A 86 -19.72 -7.48 -14.84
C LEU A 86 -19.23 -6.09 -14.46
N HIS A 87 -18.97 -5.87 -13.19
CA HIS A 87 -18.39 -4.63 -12.66
C HIS A 87 -17.64 -4.91 -11.37
N TRP A 88 -16.76 -3.97 -10.98
CA TRP A 88 -16.12 -3.99 -9.68
C TRP A 88 -17.03 -3.31 -8.65
N PRO A 89 -17.44 -3.97 -7.56
CA PRO A 89 -18.29 -3.36 -6.56
C PRO A 89 -17.48 -2.38 -5.70
N VAL A 90 -17.99 -1.16 -5.54
CA VAL A 90 -17.48 -0.18 -4.58
C VAL A 90 -18.61 0.11 -3.59
N ASP A 91 -18.49 -0.34 -2.39
CA ASP A 91 -19.46 -0.12 -1.31
C ASP A 91 -18.74 0.24 0.00
N ARG A 92 -19.41 0.97 0.87
CA ARG A 92 -18.89 1.39 2.17
C ARG A 92 -17.54 2.12 2.12
N TYR A 93 -17.29 2.88 1.03
CA TYR A 93 -16.03 3.58 0.82
C TYR A 93 -15.66 4.55 1.96
N PHE A 94 -16.65 5.21 2.56
CA PHE A 94 -16.42 6.12 3.69
C PHE A 94 -16.48 5.44 5.06
N THR A 95 -16.76 4.14 5.11
CA THR A 95 -16.70 3.33 6.32
C THR A 95 -15.36 2.65 6.39
N GLU A 96 -14.38 3.30 6.98
CA GLU A 96 -13.02 2.77 7.12
C GLU A 96 -12.94 1.62 8.13
N GLY A 97 -11.80 0.94 8.15
CA GLY A 97 -11.49 -0.11 9.10
C GLY A 97 -11.44 -1.52 8.49
N ARG A 98 -11.63 -2.50 9.35
CA ARG A 98 -11.38 -3.91 9.06
C ARG A 98 -12.20 -4.45 7.89
N ARG A 99 -11.52 -5.20 7.01
CA ARG A 99 -12.10 -6.02 5.93
C ARG A 99 -11.53 -7.43 6.03
N THR A 100 -12.26 -8.40 5.53
CA THR A 100 -11.75 -9.76 5.31
C THR A 100 -11.76 -10.02 3.82
N ALA A 101 -10.60 -10.32 3.26
CA ALA A 101 -10.43 -10.65 1.86
C ALA A 101 -9.85 -12.06 1.72
N ARG A 102 -10.17 -12.73 0.63
CA ARG A 102 -9.57 -14.03 0.34
C ARG A 102 -8.32 -13.84 -0.51
N PHE A 103 -7.17 -14.28 0.00
CA PHE A 103 -5.90 -14.16 -0.68
C PHE A 103 -5.11 -15.46 -0.61
N LEU A 104 -4.68 -15.98 -1.75
CA LEU A 104 -3.97 -17.28 -1.86
C LEU A 104 -4.67 -18.44 -1.15
N GLY A 105 -6.00 -18.45 -1.19
CA GLY A 105 -6.81 -19.51 -0.58
C GLY A 105 -7.07 -19.37 0.91
N CYS A 106 -6.55 -18.33 1.55
CA CYS A 106 -6.74 -18.04 2.97
C CYS A 106 -7.51 -16.73 3.18
N ASP A 107 -8.24 -16.64 4.29
CA ASP A 107 -8.84 -15.39 4.71
C ASP A 107 -7.77 -14.51 5.36
N VAL A 108 -7.65 -13.28 4.86
CA VAL A 108 -6.68 -12.30 5.31
C VAL A 108 -7.39 -11.05 5.80
N VAL A 109 -7.01 -10.58 6.97
CA VAL A 109 -7.50 -9.31 7.51
C VAL A 109 -6.73 -8.17 6.85
N LYS A 110 -7.47 -7.20 6.31
CA LYS A 110 -6.96 -5.94 5.77
C LYS A 110 -7.72 -4.78 6.41
N TYR A 111 -7.18 -3.58 6.25
CA TYR A 111 -7.82 -2.36 6.72
C TYR A 111 -8.03 -1.43 5.54
N HIS A 112 -9.29 -1.09 5.32
CA HIS A 112 -9.67 -0.11 4.33
C HIS A 112 -9.49 1.30 4.88
N HIS A 113 -8.79 2.12 4.13
CA HIS A 113 -8.66 3.56 4.34
C HIS A 113 -9.09 4.29 3.08
N THR A 114 -9.68 5.47 3.22
CA THR A 114 -9.97 6.31 2.05
C THR A 114 -8.69 6.91 1.47
N LEU A 115 -8.76 7.37 0.22
CA LEU A 115 -7.66 8.12 -0.38
C LEU A 115 -7.34 9.39 0.44
N THR A 116 -8.40 10.04 0.95
CA THR A 116 -8.26 11.20 1.84
C THR A 116 -7.42 10.84 3.07
N THR A 117 -7.70 9.71 3.72
CA THR A 117 -6.96 9.29 4.92
C THR A 117 -5.49 9.07 4.64
N TYR A 118 -5.13 8.39 3.53
CA TYR A 118 -3.72 8.24 3.15
C TYR A 118 -3.02 9.59 2.95
N VAL A 119 -3.62 10.48 2.14
CA VAL A 119 -3.01 11.76 1.79
C VAL A 119 -3.00 12.71 3.00
N GLN A 120 -4.12 12.84 3.69
CA GLN A 120 -4.25 13.79 4.81
C GLN A 120 -3.33 13.40 5.96
N THR A 121 -3.21 12.12 6.28
CA THR A 121 -2.29 11.65 7.34
C THR A 121 -0.82 11.95 7.01
N LEU A 122 -0.41 11.86 5.73
CA LEU A 122 0.93 12.31 5.31
C LEU A 122 1.12 13.80 5.57
N LEU A 123 0.18 14.62 5.12
CA LEU A 123 0.25 16.08 5.25
C LEU A 123 0.25 16.53 6.72
N GLU A 124 -0.59 15.92 7.55
CA GLU A 124 -0.67 16.21 8.99
C GLU A 124 0.58 15.75 9.76
N THR A 125 1.28 14.74 9.25
CA THR A 125 2.58 14.33 9.79
C THR A 125 3.68 15.34 9.47
N GLY A 126 3.50 16.17 8.46
CA GLY A 126 4.45 17.18 8.01
C GLY A 126 5.07 16.90 6.63
N PHE A 127 4.79 15.75 6.03
CA PHE A 127 5.30 15.41 4.71
C PHE A 127 4.76 16.34 3.61
N VAL A 128 5.59 16.60 2.62
CA VAL A 128 5.19 17.21 1.35
C VAL A 128 4.94 16.10 0.34
N LEU A 129 3.74 16.03 -0.21
CA LEU A 129 3.40 15.04 -1.25
C LEU A 129 4.13 15.40 -2.55
N LYS A 130 4.95 14.48 -3.06
CA LYS A 130 5.68 14.63 -4.34
C LYS A 130 4.95 13.99 -5.51
N ALA A 131 4.36 12.82 -5.29
CA ALA A 131 3.64 12.11 -6.35
C ALA A 131 2.55 11.21 -5.77
N LEU A 132 1.47 11.07 -6.55
CA LEU A 132 0.43 10.08 -6.39
C LEU A 132 0.24 9.40 -7.74
N VAL A 133 0.33 8.08 -7.78
CA VAL A 133 0.22 7.30 -9.02
C VAL A 133 -0.73 6.12 -8.82
N GLU A 134 -1.67 6.00 -9.73
CA GLU A 134 -2.51 4.81 -9.92
C GLU A 134 -1.94 4.03 -11.12
N PRO A 135 -1.12 3.00 -10.88
CA PRO A 135 -0.45 2.30 -11.96
C PRO A 135 -1.45 1.51 -12.80
N LYS A 136 -1.26 1.58 -14.10
CA LYS A 136 -2.01 0.76 -15.07
C LYS A 136 -1.21 -0.49 -15.42
N PRO A 137 -1.88 -1.59 -15.80
CA PRO A 137 -1.22 -2.74 -16.37
C PRO A 137 -0.36 -2.36 -17.58
N ASP A 138 0.78 -3.02 -17.72
CA ASP A 138 1.65 -2.83 -18.88
C ASP A 138 0.93 -3.26 -20.16
N PRO A 139 0.91 -2.45 -21.22
CA PRO A 139 0.30 -2.81 -22.50
C PRO A 139 0.79 -4.15 -23.07
N ARG A 140 2.00 -4.57 -22.74
CA ARG A 140 2.58 -5.85 -23.16
C ARG A 140 1.93 -7.07 -22.50
N LEU A 141 1.14 -6.85 -21.45
CA LEU A 141 0.47 -7.91 -20.69
C LEU A 141 -1.01 -8.08 -21.08
N MET A 142 -1.51 -7.32 -22.05
CA MET A 142 -2.94 -7.34 -22.39
C MET A 142 -3.44 -8.68 -22.96
N ASP A 143 -2.56 -9.50 -23.50
CA ASP A 143 -2.88 -10.86 -23.97
C ASP A 143 -2.98 -11.89 -22.83
N VAL A 144 -2.57 -11.51 -21.59
CA VAL A 144 -2.70 -12.38 -20.42
C VAL A 144 -4.16 -12.40 -19.97
N PRO A 145 -4.77 -13.59 -19.79
CA PRO A 145 -6.16 -13.70 -19.33
C PRO A 145 -6.42 -12.89 -18.06
N GLY A 146 -7.48 -12.08 -18.06
CA GLY A 146 -7.88 -11.22 -16.96
C GLY A 146 -7.16 -9.87 -16.90
N MET A 147 -6.06 -9.66 -17.63
CA MET A 147 -5.30 -8.42 -17.56
C MET A 147 -6.07 -7.20 -18.09
N ALA A 148 -6.92 -7.40 -19.10
CA ALA A 148 -7.78 -6.34 -19.62
C ALA A 148 -8.81 -5.84 -18.59
N ASP A 149 -9.26 -6.70 -17.68
CA ASP A 149 -10.16 -6.32 -16.61
C ASP A 149 -9.47 -5.43 -15.55
N GLU A 150 -8.16 -5.53 -15.41
CA GLU A 150 -7.37 -4.67 -14.50
C GLU A 150 -7.38 -3.19 -14.94
N LEU A 151 -7.70 -2.88 -16.21
CA LEU A 151 -7.90 -1.49 -16.68
C LEU A 151 -9.24 -0.88 -16.22
N ARG A 152 -10.16 -1.68 -15.70
CA ARG A 152 -11.53 -1.25 -15.36
C ARG A 152 -11.62 -0.66 -13.95
N ARG A 153 -10.58 -0.83 -13.13
CA ARG A 153 -10.48 -0.26 -11.79
C ARG A 153 -9.01 -0.11 -11.36
N PRO A 154 -8.68 0.86 -10.50
CA PRO A 154 -7.35 0.92 -9.90
C PRO A 154 -7.21 -0.20 -8.85
N MET A 155 -6.15 -1.00 -8.95
CA MET A 155 -5.83 -2.04 -7.99
C MET A 155 -4.84 -1.55 -6.94
N MET A 156 -3.88 -0.75 -7.37
CA MET A 156 -2.77 -0.27 -6.55
C MET A 156 -2.74 1.25 -6.48
N LEU A 157 -2.21 1.75 -5.39
CA LEU A 157 -1.92 3.15 -5.14
C LEU A 157 -0.45 3.27 -4.75
N LEU A 158 0.27 4.20 -5.39
CA LEU A 158 1.63 4.55 -5.05
C LEU A 158 1.66 6.01 -4.62
N LEU A 159 2.34 6.30 -3.50
CA LEU A 159 2.60 7.66 -3.07
C LEU A 159 4.09 7.86 -2.79
N SER A 160 4.56 9.05 -3.13
CA SER A 160 5.89 9.54 -2.76
C SER A 160 5.73 10.83 -1.98
N ALA A 161 6.33 10.88 -0.80
CA ALA A 161 6.27 11.99 0.12
C ALA A 161 7.68 12.35 0.61
N HIS A 162 7.91 13.62 0.90
CA HIS A 162 9.21 14.18 1.24
C HIS A 162 9.17 14.81 2.61
N LYS A 163 10.17 14.54 3.43
CA LYS A 163 10.41 15.27 4.68
C LYS A 163 11.25 16.50 4.36
N PRO A 164 10.72 17.73 4.54
CA PRO A 164 11.50 18.96 4.33
C PRO A 164 12.77 19.01 5.19
N GLU A 165 13.71 19.88 4.78
CA GLU A 165 14.93 20.17 5.55
C GLU A 165 14.64 20.88 6.89
#